data_552dfcee42bc83bd538bde82d32f38ab
#
_entry.id   552dfcee42bc83bd538bde82d32f38ab
#
_cell.length_a   1.000
_cell.length_b   1.000
_cell.length_c   1.000
_cell.angle_alpha   90.00
_cell.angle_beta   90.00
_cell.angle_gamma   90.00
#
_symmetry.space_group_name_H-M   'P 1'
#
loop_
_entity.id
_entity.type
_entity.pdbx_description
1 polymer ?
#
loop_
_entity_poly.entity_id
_entity_poly.type
_entity_poly.pdbx_seq_one_letter_code
_entity_poly.pdbx_strand_id
1 'polypeptide(L)'
;MKIEAILRCITLAIALTISTSIVSNAAATAATQSSRTMEKPALDKVFRDALGEYPYDVKLFDNPILRQRLTRLLGQQRYDMLVEYFQVQTPIEYGDGAYHTFGCQAHNCGFTEFEILYYPEDDNLCIRYRIEDNESIFMDKSTYISWPNQTL
;
A
#
# COMPACT_ATOMS: atom_id res chain seq x y z
N MET A 1 47.58 37.58 -17.85
CA MET A 1 48.80 37.45 -18.72
C MET A 1 48.60 36.19 -19.55
N LYS A 2 48.33 36.51 -20.79
CA LYS A 2 48.76 35.82 -22.05
C LYS A 2 48.08 34.49 -22.31
N ILE A 3 47.03 34.38 -23.23
CA ILE A 3 47.08 34.58 -24.70
C ILE A 3 47.92 33.44 -25.33
N GLU A 4 47.36 32.66 -26.15
CA GLU A 4 46.97 32.56 -27.54
C GLU A 4 47.07 31.11 -27.96
N ALA A 5 46.16 30.54 -28.62
CA ALA A 5 45.73 30.64 -30.02
C ALA A 5 46.58 29.78 -31.00
N ILE A 6 45.89 29.31 -31.98
CA ILE A 6 46.27 28.95 -33.37
C ILE A 6 45.84 27.52 -33.72
N LEU A 7 44.78 27.31 -34.42
CA LEU A 7 44.41 27.58 -35.83
C LEU A 7 44.86 26.49 -36.80
N ARG A 8 43.89 25.94 -37.49
CA ARG A 8 43.87 25.36 -38.86
C ARG A 8 44.46 23.98 -39.12
N CYS A 9 43.60 23.09 -39.60
CA CYS A 9 43.70 22.64 -40.96
C CYS A 9 42.41 22.09 -41.52
N ILE A 10 42.04 22.70 -42.62
CA ILE A 10 40.99 22.32 -43.55
C ILE A 10 41.57 21.23 -44.46
N THR A 11 40.82 20.13 -44.66
CA THR A 11 40.94 19.38 -45.92
C THR A 11 39.57 18.77 -46.30
N LEU A 12 39.16 19.17 -47.44
CA LEU A 12 38.03 18.85 -48.27
C LEU A 12 38.31 17.50 -49.00
N ALA A 13 37.34 16.59 -49.03
CA ALA A 13 37.17 15.61 -50.13
C ALA A 13 35.83 14.88 -50.00
N ILE A 14 34.89 15.25 -50.83
CA ILE A 14 34.33 14.51 -51.96
C ILE A 14 33.39 13.37 -51.62
N ALA A 15 32.17 13.59 -52.07
CA ALA A 15 30.97 12.77 -52.16
C ALA A 15 31.18 11.34 -52.68
N LEU A 16 30.44 10.41 -52.10
CA LEU A 16 29.93 9.28 -52.86
C LEU A 16 28.53 8.95 -52.34
N THR A 17 27.54 9.29 -53.14
CA THR A 17 26.14 8.97 -52.94
C THR A 17 25.91 7.47 -53.21
N ILE A 18 25.65 6.70 -52.17
CA ILE A 18 25.07 5.37 -52.31
C ILE A 18 23.64 5.45 -51.81
N SER A 19 22.73 5.52 -52.78
CA SER A 19 21.28 5.37 -52.52
C SER A 19 21.00 3.90 -52.21
N THR A 20 20.91 3.56 -50.96
CA THR A 20 20.32 2.30 -50.53
C THR A 20 18.87 2.54 -50.15
N SER A 21 17.99 2.03 -50.97
CA SER A 21 16.55 1.99 -50.72
C SER A 21 16.29 1.13 -49.49
N ILE A 22 16.02 1.78 -48.36
CA ILE A 22 15.56 1.08 -47.18
C ILE A 22 14.07 0.79 -47.36
N VAL A 23 13.77 -0.47 -47.67
CA VAL A 23 12.42 -1.00 -47.63
C VAL A 23 11.98 -0.91 -46.16
N SER A 24 11.12 0.05 -45.87
CA SER A 24 10.47 0.17 -44.57
C SER A 24 9.51 -0.99 -44.38
N ASN A 25 9.97 -2.05 -43.75
CA ASN A 25 9.05 -3.02 -43.14
C ASN A 25 8.43 -2.36 -41.91
N ALA A 26 7.27 -1.72 -42.12
CA ALA A 26 6.38 -1.37 -41.03
C ALA A 26 5.79 -2.67 -40.48
N ALA A 27 6.54 -3.31 -39.59
CA ALA A 27 5.99 -4.29 -38.69
C ALA A 27 5.03 -3.54 -37.77
N ALA A 28 3.74 -3.65 -38.07
CA ALA A 28 2.69 -3.24 -37.19
C ALA A 28 2.85 -4.05 -35.90
N THR A 29 3.52 -3.46 -34.92
CA THR A 29 3.50 -3.97 -33.55
C THR A 29 2.09 -3.77 -33.04
N ALA A 30 1.25 -4.80 -33.20
CA ALA A 30 -0.01 -4.88 -32.50
C ALA A 30 0.33 -4.81 -31.01
N ALA A 31 0.18 -3.62 -30.43
CA ALA A 31 0.18 -3.46 -29.01
C ALA A 31 -1.00 -4.28 -28.47
N THR A 32 -0.70 -5.49 -28.01
CA THR A 32 -1.60 -6.27 -27.20
C THR A 32 -1.85 -5.43 -25.95
N GLN A 33 -2.91 -4.64 -25.96
CA GLN A 33 -3.49 -4.09 -24.77
C GLN A 33 -4.03 -5.29 -23.98
N SER A 34 -3.12 -5.89 -23.21
CA SER A 34 -3.50 -6.74 -22.10
C SER A 34 -4.39 -5.87 -21.22
N SER A 35 -5.70 -6.12 -21.28
CA SER A 35 -6.63 -5.64 -20.28
C SER A 35 -6.10 -6.17 -18.95
N ARG A 36 -5.36 -5.34 -18.21
CA ARG A 36 -5.04 -5.60 -16.82
C ARG A 36 -6.40 -5.63 -16.11
N THR A 37 -6.93 -6.83 -15.96
CA THR A 37 -7.87 -7.10 -14.89
C THR A 37 -7.14 -6.60 -13.65
N MET A 38 -7.63 -5.53 -13.03
CA MET A 38 -7.05 -5.02 -11.79
C MET A 38 -7.24 -6.14 -10.78
N GLU A 39 -6.16 -6.89 -10.57
CA GLU A 39 -6.13 -7.93 -9.55
C GLU A 39 -6.38 -7.24 -8.23
N LYS A 40 -7.47 -7.65 -7.54
CA LYS A 40 -7.79 -7.07 -6.23
C LYS A 40 -6.58 -7.23 -5.30
N PRO A 41 -6.29 -6.22 -4.47
CA PRO A 41 -5.15 -6.29 -3.56
C PRO A 41 -5.17 -7.57 -2.72
N ALA A 42 -4.01 -8.15 -2.50
CA ALA A 42 -3.89 -9.41 -1.75
C ALA A 42 -4.47 -9.31 -0.34
N LEU A 43 -4.46 -8.11 0.26
CA LEU A 43 -5.04 -7.86 1.57
C LEU A 43 -6.58 -7.88 1.56
N ASP A 44 -7.23 -7.49 0.44
CA ASP A 44 -8.69 -7.64 0.29
C ASP A 44 -9.14 -9.08 0.48
N LYS A 45 -8.38 -10.03 -0.07
CA LYS A 45 -8.69 -11.45 0.12
C LYS A 45 -8.59 -11.87 1.59
N VAL A 46 -7.61 -11.37 2.33
CA VAL A 46 -7.43 -11.69 3.76
C VAL A 46 -8.63 -11.28 4.57
N PHE A 47 -9.09 -10.04 4.41
CA PHE A 47 -10.25 -9.54 5.16
C PHE A 47 -11.57 -10.15 4.70
N ARG A 48 -11.74 -10.34 3.39
CA ARG A 48 -12.95 -10.95 2.84
C ARG A 48 -13.14 -12.39 3.30
N ASP A 49 -12.06 -13.17 3.33
CA ASP A 49 -12.12 -14.58 3.76
C ASP A 49 -12.36 -14.69 5.28
N ALA A 50 -12.07 -13.63 6.04
CA ALA A 50 -12.25 -13.55 7.49
C ALA A 50 -13.52 -12.79 7.92
N LEU A 51 -14.37 -12.42 6.96
CA LEU A 51 -15.59 -11.64 7.25
C LEU A 51 -16.55 -12.40 8.18
N GLY A 52 -16.98 -11.76 9.26
CA GLY A 52 -17.84 -12.32 10.30
C GLY A 52 -17.10 -13.10 11.38
N GLU A 53 -15.81 -13.35 11.21
CA GLU A 53 -14.99 -14.09 12.17
C GLU A 53 -14.22 -13.14 13.10
N TYR A 54 -13.86 -13.66 14.28
CA TYR A 54 -13.00 -12.91 15.19
C TYR A 54 -11.53 -13.00 14.77
N PRO A 55 -10.76 -11.90 14.84
CA PRO A 55 -9.35 -11.87 14.49
C PRO A 55 -8.51 -12.98 15.12
N TYR A 56 -8.78 -13.34 16.38
CA TYR A 56 -8.08 -14.42 17.07
C TYR A 56 -8.36 -15.79 16.44
N ASP A 57 -9.62 -16.09 16.12
CA ASP A 57 -10.03 -17.41 15.62
C ASP A 57 -9.43 -17.71 14.24
N VAL A 58 -9.34 -16.68 13.39
CA VAL A 58 -8.74 -16.79 12.05
C VAL A 58 -7.24 -16.50 12.02
N LYS A 59 -6.64 -16.23 13.19
CA LYS A 59 -5.21 -15.86 13.30
C LYS A 59 -4.84 -14.71 12.38
N LEU A 60 -5.67 -13.66 12.39
CA LEU A 60 -5.55 -12.54 11.46
C LEU A 60 -4.14 -11.92 11.45
N PHE A 61 -3.56 -11.74 12.63
CA PHE A 61 -2.23 -11.13 12.80
C PHE A 61 -1.08 -12.06 12.40
N ASP A 62 -1.31 -13.37 12.28
CA ASP A 62 -0.31 -14.31 11.76
C ASP A 62 -0.23 -14.28 10.24
N ASN A 63 -1.21 -13.65 9.57
CA ASN A 63 -1.17 -13.51 8.12
C ASN A 63 0.03 -12.66 7.68
N PRO A 64 0.93 -13.19 6.84
CA PRO A 64 2.19 -12.52 6.51
C PRO A 64 2.01 -11.18 5.78
N ILE A 65 0.96 -11.04 4.98
CA ILE A 65 0.67 -9.80 4.23
C ILE A 65 0.24 -8.70 5.20
N LEU A 66 -0.72 -9.00 6.08
CA LEU A 66 -1.20 -8.04 7.06
C LEU A 66 -0.09 -7.69 8.07
N ARG A 67 0.60 -8.69 8.59
CA ARG A 67 1.72 -8.51 9.51
C ARG A 67 2.77 -7.56 8.94
N GLN A 68 3.20 -7.78 7.70
CA GLN A 68 4.19 -6.94 7.04
C GLN A 68 3.70 -5.48 6.92
N ARG A 69 2.43 -5.27 6.57
CA ARG A 69 1.85 -3.93 6.43
C ARG A 69 1.73 -3.24 7.78
N LEU A 70 1.21 -3.92 8.80
CA LEU A 70 1.10 -3.39 10.16
C LEU A 70 2.47 -3.04 10.74
N THR A 71 3.47 -3.92 10.60
CA THR A 71 4.83 -3.65 11.09
C THR A 71 5.45 -2.44 10.38
N ARG A 72 5.21 -2.28 9.07
CA ARG A 72 5.68 -1.11 8.32
C ARG A 72 5.04 0.18 8.79
N LEU A 73 3.72 0.16 9.09
CA LEU A 73 2.97 1.34 9.53
C LEU A 73 3.29 1.74 10.98
N LEU A 74 3.30 0.77 11.87
CA LEU A 74 3.38 1.00 13.31
C LEU A 74 4.82 0.98 13.83
N GLY A 75 5.72 0.30 13.16
CA GLY A 75 6.99 -0.16 13.69
C GLY A 75 6.81 -1.41 14.55
N GLN A 76 7.90 -2.17 14.76
CA GLN A 76 7.83 -3.48 15.44
C GLN A 76 7.23 -3.37 16.85
N GLN A 77 7.68 -2.41 17.64
CA GLN A 77 7.23 -2.29 19.04
C GLN A 77 5.71 -2.10 19.16
N ARG A 78 5.13 -1.19 18.37
CA ARG A 78 3.67 -0.95 18.41
C ARG A 78 2.88 -2.12 17.81
N TYR A 79 3.43 -2.79 16.81
CA TYR A 79 2.84 -4.01 16.29
C TYR A 79 2.76 -5.09 17.36
N ASP A 80 3.84 -5.31 18.11
CA ASP A 80 3.87 -6.31 19.18
C ASP A 80 2.86 -5.97 20.29
N MET A 81 2.76 -4.70 20.68
CA MET A 81 1.75 -4.22 21.64
C MET A 81 0.32 -4.39 21.12
N LEU A 82 0.07 -4.10 19.83
CA LEU A 82 -1.23 -4.33 19.22
C LEU A 82 -1.62 -5.81 19.32
N VAL A 83 -0.74 -6.71 18.91
CA VAL A 83 -1.01 -8.16 18.95
C VAL A 83 -1.21 -8.65 20.39
N GLU A 84 -0.39 -8.18 21.34
CA GLU A 84 -0.47 -8.55 22.74
C GLU A 84 -1.78 -8.11 23.40
N TYR A 85 -2.23 -6.90 23.08
CA TYR A 85 -3.37 -6.28 23.75
C TYR A 85 -4.70 -6.33 22.99
N PHE A 86 -4.73 -6.95 21.82
CA PHE A 86 -5.97 -7.18 21.04
C PHE A 86 -6.73 -8.39 21.60
N GLN A 87 -7.17 -8.30 22.87
CA GLN A 87 -7.68 -9.44 23.66
C GLN A 87 -9.19 -9.53 23.66
N VAL A 88 -9.87 -8.39 23.85
CA VAL A 88 -11.32 -8.27 23.69
C VAL A 88 -11.57 -7.74 22.28
N GLN A 89 -12.33 -8.46 21.47
CA GLN A 89 -12.38 -8.21 20.02
C GLN A 89 -13.82 -8.13 19.53
N THR A 90 -14.04 -7.39 18.44
CA THR A 90 -15.23 -7.51 17.61
C THR A 90 -14.94 -8.43 16.42
N PRO A 91 -15.98 -9.07 15.84
CA PRO A 91 -15.81 -9.75 14.56
C PRO A 91 -15.38 -8.76 13.47
N ILE A 92 -14.82 -9.28 12.38
CA ILE A 92 -14.51 -8.49 11.20
C ILE A 92 -15.81 -8.21 10.45
N GLU A 93 -16.14 -6.94 10.28
CA GLU A 93 -17.35 -6.49 9.59
C GLU A 93 -16.97 -5.73 8.31
N TYR A 94 -17.94 -5.60 7.39
CA TYR A 94 -17.81 -4.76 6.21
C TYR A 94 -18.94 -3.75 6.16
N GLY A 95 -18.58 -2.48 6.16
CA GLY A 95 -19.54 -1.38 6.08
C GLY A 95 -18.84 -0.09 5.59
N ASP A 96 -19.61 0.81 4.99
CA ASP A 96 -19.10 2.11 4.51
C ASP A 96 -17.83 2.01 3.62
N GLY A 97 -17.72 0.91 2.85
CA GLY A 97 -16.63 0.67 1.93
C GLY A 97 -15.35 0.12 2.57
N ALA A 98 -15.37 -0.22 3.85
CA ALA A 98 -14.21 -0.75 4.57
C ALA A 98 -14.52 -2.04 5.33
N TYR A 99 -13.51 -2.87 5.48
CA TYR A 99 -13.47 -3.90 6.53
C TYR A 99 -13.05 -3.25 7.84
N HIS A 100 -13.71 -3.62 8.90
CA HIS A 100 -13.51 -3.05 10.22
C HIS A 100 -13.42 -4.14 11.29
N THR A 101 -12.54 -3.98 12.25
CA THR A 101 -12.51 -4.72 13.51
C THR A 101 -11.91 -3.86 14.60
N PHE A 102 -12.38 -4.07 15.81
CA PHE A 102 -11.91 -3.38 17.00
C PHE A 102 -11.35 -4.40 18.00
N GLY A 103 -10.35 -3.99 18.76
CA GLY A 103 -9.83 -4.78 19.87
C GLY A 103 -9.26 -3.91 20.98
N CYS A 104 -9.30 -4.42 22.19
CA CYS A 104 -8.75 -3.72 23.34
C CYS A 104 -8.12 -4.70 24.35
N GLN A 105 -7.33 -4.15 25.26
CA GLN A 105 -6.76 -4.91 26.36
C GLN A 105 -7.85 -5.30 27.36
N ALA A 106 -7.90 -6.58 27.75
CA ALA A 106 -8.84 -7.06 28.75
C ALA A 106 -8.72 -6.26 30.05
N HIS A 107 -9.85 -5.88 30.64
CA HIS A 107 -9.98 -5.04 31.83
C HIS A 107 -9.45 -3.60 31.67
N ASN A 108 -9.07 -3.19 30.44
CA ASN A 108 -8.51 -1.87 30.18
C ASN A 108 -9.04 -1.25 28.88
N CYS A 109 -10.22 -1.71 28.41
CA CYS A 109 -10.90 -1.10 27.28
C CYS A 109 -11.25 0.37 27.60
N GLY A 110 -11.10 1.24 26.62
CA GLY A 110 -11.20 2.69 26.80
C GLY A 110 -9.88 3.38 27.09
N PHE A 111 -8.86 2.64 27.56
CA PHE A 111 -7.50 3.16 27.75
C PHE A 111 -6.48 2.55 26.78
N THR A 112 -6.64 1.25 26.45
CA THR A 112 -5.77 0.56 25.49
C THR A 112 -6.63 -0.12 24.45
N GLU A 113 -6.74 0.49 23.28
CA GLU A 113 -7.62 0.03 22.23
C GLU A 113 -7.09 0.32 20.84
N PHE A 114 -7.51 -0.52 19.91
CA PHE A 114 -7.06 -0.50 18.53
C PHE A 114 -8.25 -0.69 17.61
N GLU A 115 -8.29 0.07 16.55
CA GLU A 115 -9.28 -0.07 15.49
C GLU A 115 -8.57 -0.22 14.17
N ILE A 116 -8.95 -1.23 13.42
CA ILE A 116 -8.34 -1.57 12.12
C ILE A 116 -9.40 -1.37 11.05
N LEU A 117 -9.10 -0.52 10.09
CA LEU A 117 -9.90 -0.31 8.89
C LEU A 117 -9.08 -0.67 7.66
N TYR A 118 -9.69 -1.40 6.74
CA TYR A 118 -9.09 -1.64 5.44
C TYR A 118 -10.08 -1.29 4.32
N TYR A 119 -9.72 -0.32 3.50
CA TYR A 119 -10.47 0.14 2.34
C TYR A 119 -9.96 -0.59 1.08
N PRO A 120 -10.68 -1.60 0.56
CA PRO A 120 -10.19 -2.43 -0.54
C PRO A 120 -10.09 -1.68 -1.88
N GLU A 121 -10.94 -0.70 -2.13
CA GLU A 121 -10.93 0.07 -3.38
C GLU A 121 -9.66 0.92 -3.51
N ASP A 122 -9.18 1.45 -2.40
CA ASP A 122 -7.97 2.28 -2.35
C ASP A 122 -6.73 1.50 -1.94
N ASP A 123 -6.88 0.22 -1.55
CA ASP A 123 -5.83 -0.56 -0.90
C ASP A 123 -5.18 0.22 0.25
N ASN A 124 -6.01 0.78 1.13
CA ASN A 124 -5.57 1.64 2.22
C ASN A 124 -5.85 0.97 3.57
N LEU A 125 -4.81 0.69 4.33
CA LEU A 125 -4.89 0.15 5.68
C LEU A 125 -4.71 1.30 6.68
N CYS A 126 -5.64 1.40 7.63
CA CYS A 126 -5.69 2.46 8.62
C CYS A 126 -5.85 1.87 10.01
N ILE A 127 -5.08 2.39 10.94
CA ILE A 127 -5.08 1.95 12.34
C ILE A 127 -5.28 3.16 13.24
N ARG A 128 -6.32 3.13 14.05
CA ARG A 128 -6.43 3.99 15.23
C ARG A 128 -5.83 3.24 16.41
N TYR A 129 -4.88 3.86 17.05
CA TYR A 129 -4.06 3.28 18.11
C TYR A 129 -4.14 4.17 19.32
N ARG A 130 -4.79 3.71 20.38
CA ARG A 130 -4.92 4.46 21.62
C ARG A 130 -4.28 3.72 22.77
N ILE A 131 -3.40 4.42 23.48
CA ILE A 131 -2.83 3.99 24.75
C ILE A 131 -3.00 5.14 25.73
N GLU A 132 -3.76 4.91 26.78
CA GLU A 132 -4.16 5.94 27.76
C GLU A 132 -4.86 7.12 27.04
N ASP A 133 -4.42 8.33 27.29
CA ASP A 133 -4.95 9.56 26.66
C ASP A 133 -4.30 9.89 25.30
N ASN A 134 -3.37 9.04 24.83
CA ASN A 134 -2.65 9.26 23.59
C ASN A 134 -3.28 8.46 22.45
N GLU A 135 -3.91 9.16 21.51
CA GLU A 135 -4.42 8.58 20.28
C GLU A 135 -3.51 8.93 19.10
N SER A 136 -3.27 7.95 18.24
CA SER A 136 -2.50 8.11 17.01
C SER A 136 -3.20 7.37 15.87
N ILE A 137 -3.23 7.98 14.69
CA ILE A 137 -3.76 7.37 13.48
C ILE A 137 -2.62 7.11 12.52
N PHE A 138 -2.52 5.87 12.08
CA PHE A 138 -1.55 5.41 11.08
C PHE A 138 -2.30 4.97 9.83
N MET A 139 -1.81 5.34 8.67
CA MET A 139 -2.44 4.96 7.39
C MET A 139 -1.41 4.82 6.28
N ASP A 140 -1.66 3.87 5.38
CA ASP A 140 -0.79 3.67 4.20
C ASP A 140 -0.87 4.83 3.21
N LYS A 141 -2.05 5.43 3.07
CA LYS A 141 -2.32 6.54 2.16
C LYS A 141 -3.01 7.66 2.91
N SER A 142 -2.58 8.89 2.67
CA SER A 142 -3.20 10.08 3.25
C SER A 142 -4.48 10.42 2.47
N THR A 143 -5.57 9.73 2.79
CA THR A 143 -6.91 10.01 2.27
C THR A 143 -7.84 10.34 3.45
N TYR A 144 -8.92 11.08 3.16
CA TYR A 144 -9.95 11.30 4.17
C TYR A 144 -10.59 9.97 4.54
N ILE A 145 -10.66 9.68 5.84
CA ILE A 145 -11.23 8.46 6.38
C ILE A 145 -12.41 8.84 7.26
N SER A 146 -13.56 8.24 6.98
CA SER A 146 -14.69 8.26 7.90
C SER A 146 -14.55 7.08 8.85
N TRP A 147 -14.33 7.36 10.12
CA TRP A 147 -14.37 6.32 11.15
C TRP A 147 -15.81 5.95 11.42
N PRO A 148 -16.15 4.65 11.49
CA PRO A 148 -17.49 4.23 11.92
C PRO A 148 -17.80 4.84 13.29
N ASN A 149 -19.00 5.39 13.44
CA ASN A 149 -19.44 5.86 14.75
C ASN A 149 -19.55 4.66 15.69
N GLN A 150 -18.61 4.56 16.62
CA GLN A 150 -18.70 3.58 17.70
C GLN A 150 -19.83 4.01 18.65
N THR A 151 -20.99 3.39 18.47
CA THR A 151 -22.01 3.37 19.51
C THR A 151 -21.64 2.19 20.42
N LEU A 152 -20.91 2.48 21.51
CA LEU A 152 -20.73 1.54 22.62
C LEU A 152 -22.01 1.43 23.41
#